data_9ff7cf04dbff2115f88d090e8a9ea2d1
#
_entry.id   9ff7cf04dbff2115f88d090e8a9ea2d1
#
_cell.length_a   1.000
_cell.length_b   1.000
_cell.length_c   1.000
_cell.angle_alpha   90.00
_cell.angle_beta   90.00
_cell.angle_gamma   90.00
#
_symmetry.space_group_name_H-M   'P 1'
#
loop_
_entity.id
_entity.type
_entity.pdbx_description
1 polymer ?
#
loop_
_entity_poly.entity_id
_entity_poly.type
_entity_poly.pdbx_seq_one_letter_code
_entity_poly.pdbx_strand_id
1 'polypeptide(L)'
;MLGPIRSELTRLRQPRLLVIWIGLMALFALMINTIMVRFVSGGGSMPPGAPGVAFPTLADMESASGLMAGLAAASNMFGIVTLSLWAVVTAGDYGSGLIRLLVAAEPRRWRLLAGKVVALLIGTAAATTVAAIVNVVAIMPAAQAAGISTAAWGTDLVEVVGGAWLNLYLALCAWGVLGLVIATLARSAAVAIAVGVGYVLVVESMVKMLKDVPSDWLLGTTLGAVAKGGTDAVSYGTAITLAFGYVVLGLVIAGAVFVRRDVTD
;
A
#
# COMPACT_ATOMS: atom_id res chain seq x y z
N MET A 1 -20.01 -18.91 -0.37
CA MET A 1 -18.92 -17.94 -0.34
C MET A 1 -17.50 -18.52 -0.53
N LEU A 2 -17.25 -19.74 -0.10
CA LEU A 2 -15.90 -20.35 -0.23
C LEU A 2 -15.46 -20.62 -1.67
N GLY A 3 -16.37 -20.90 -2.60
CA GLY A 3 -16.06 -21.16 -4.02
C GLY A 3 -15.36 -20.01 -4.74
N PRO A 4 -15.94 -18.80 -4.78
CA PRO A 4 -15.31 -17.63 -5.40
C PRO A 4 -13.95 -17.27 -4.78
N ILE A 5 -13.85 -17.31 -3.43
CA ILE A 5 -12.58 -17.04 -2.74
C ILE A 5 -11.50 -18.07 -3.14
N ARG A 6 -11.85 -19.37 -3.16
CA ARG A 6 -10.92 -20.44 -3.52
C ARG A 6 -10.47 -20.34 -4.97
N SER A 7 -11.37 -19.99 -5.89
CA SER A 7 -11.02 -19.78 -7.30
C SER A 7 -10.07 -18.60 -7.47
N GLU A 8 -10.33 -17.47 -6.81
CA GLU A 8 -9.46 -16.30 -6.86
C GLU A 8 -8.10 -16.54 -6.21
N LEU A 9 -8.04 -17.25 -5.05
CA LEU A 9 -6.78 -17.66 -4.44
C LEU A 9 -5.97 -18.59 -5.33
N THR A 10 -6.63 -19.51 -6.04
CA THR A 10 -5.96 -20.41 -7.01
C THR A 10 -5.39 -19.60 -8.18
N ARG A 11 -6.07 -18.56 -8.60
CA ARG A 11 -5.64 -17.66 -9.68
C ARG A 11 -4.50 -16.74 -9.23
N LEU A 12 -4.56 -16.19 -8.03
CA LEU A 12 -3.45 -15.45 -7.42
C LEU A 12 -2.21 -16.33 -7.20
N ARG A 13 -2.41 -17.65 -7.05
CA ARG A 13 -1.32 -18.65 -7.04
C ARG A 13 -0.61 -18.80 -8.39
N GLN A 14 -0.99 -18.06 -9.44
CA GLN A 14 -0.12 -17.95 -10.62
C GLN A 14 1.25 -17.45 -10.15
N PRO A 15 2.29 -18.33 -10.16
CA PRO A 15 3.51 -18.06 -9.40
C PRO A 15 4.21 -16.80 -9.88
N ARG A 16 4.06 -16.46 -11.16
CA ARG A 16 4.70 -15.29 -11.76
C ARG A 16 4.23 -13.96 -11.13
N LEU A 17 2.93 -13.79 -10.94
CA LEU A 17 2.36 -12.52 -10.48
C LEU A 17 2.65 -12.29 -8.99
N LEU A 18 2.49 -13.35 -8.17
CA LEU A 18 2.83 -13.30 -6.74
C LEU A 18 4.34 -13.10 -6.53
N VAL A 19 5.18 -13.82 -7.27
CA VAL A 19 6.65 -13.67 -7.16
C VAL A 19 7.09 -12.27 -7.57
N ILE A 20 6.53 -11.71 -8.64
CA ILE A 20 6.81 -10.32 -9.04
C ILE A 20 6.38 -9.35 -7.93
N TRP A 21 5.19 -9.53 -7.37
CA TRP A 21 4.71 -8.64 -6.32
C TRP A 21 5.56 -8.69 -5.06
N ILE A 22 5.71 -9.89 -4.50
CA ILE A 22 6.50 -10.09 -3.29
C ILE A 22 7.96 -9.67 -3.52
N GLY A 23 8.52 -10.02 -4.68
CA GLY A 23 9.87 -9.63 -5.06
C GLY A 23 10.05 -8.11 -5.16
N LEU A 24 9.06 -7.42 -5.74
CA LEU A 24 9.08 -5.97 -5.83
C LEU A 24 8.97 -5.31 -4.46
N MET A 25 8.11 -5.81 -3.58
CA MET A 25 8.00 -5.33 -2.20
C MET A 25 9.31 -5.54 -1.42
N ALA A 26 9.92 -6.72 -1.54
CA ALA A 26 11.20 -7.03 -0.92
C ALA A 26 12.33 -6.13 -1.45
N LEU A 27 12.39 -5.94 -2.77
CA LEU A 27 13.37 -5.06 -3.41
C LEU A 27 13.23 -3.62 -2.93
N PHE A 28 12.00 -3.08 -2.88
CA PHE A 28 11.76 -1.74 -2.37
C PHE A 28 12.12 -1.62 -0.88
N ALA A 29 11.83 -2.64 -0.06
CA ALA A 29 12.23 -2.67 1.35
C ALA A 29 13.76 -2.60 1.51
N LEU A 30 14.51 -3.38 0.73
CA LEU A 30 15.98 -3.32 0.72
C LEU A 30 16.50 -1.97 0.26
N MET A 31 15.95 -1.46 -0.83
CA MET A 31 16.36 -0.19 -1.42
C MET A 31 16.15 0.97 -0.44
N ILE A 32 14.96 1.07 0.16
CA ILE A 32 14.66 2.18 1.07
C ILE A 32 15.52 2.13 2.33
N ASN A 33 15.76 0.95 2.90
CA ASN A 33 16.65 0.82 4.04
C ASN A 33 18.08 1.28 3.73
N THR A 34 18.61 0.84 2.58
CA THR A 34 19.96 1.22 2.16
C THR A 34 20.09 2.72 1.95
N ILE A 35 19.11 3.33 1.27
CA ILE A 35 19.10 4.77 1.02
C ILE A 35 18.97 5.53 2.34
N MET A 36 18.03 5.12 3.18
CA MET A 36 17.71 5.79 4.44
C MET A 36 18.87 5.76 5.42
N VAL A 37 19.48 4.60 5.65
CA VAL A 37 20.62 4.46 6.54
C VAL A 37 21.79 5.33 6.05
N ARG A 38 22.12 5.28 4.76
CA ARG A 38 23.20 6.11 4.19
C ARG A 38 22.90 7.59 4.28
N PHE A 39 21.66 7.98 4.09
CA PHE A 39 21.24 9.37 4.15
C PHE A 39 21.34 9.93 5.57
N VAL A 40 20.80 9.20 6.56
CA VAL A 40 20.82 9.59 7.96
C VAL A 40 22.27 9.61 8.50
N SER A 41 23.07 8.59 8.21
CA SER A 41 24.47 8.52 8.66
C SER A 41 25.38 9.57 7.99
N GLY A 42 25.05 10.00 6.77
CA GLY A 42 25.77 11.06 6.07
C GLY A 42 25.42 12.49 6.51
N GLY A 43 24.57 12.65 7.53
CA GLY A 43 24.09 13.98 7.99
C GLY A 43 23.23 14.71 6.94
N GLY A 44 22.69 13.98 5.97
CA GLY A 44 21.84 14.55 4.92
C GLY A 44 20.50 15.03 5.49
N SER A 45 20.11 16.23 5.13
CA SER A 45 18.75 16.72 5.30
C SER A 45 18.07 16.76 3.94
N MET A 46 16.92 16.09 3.81
CA MET A 46 16.19 16.13 2.54
C MET A 46 15.46 17.46 2.40
N PRO A 47 15.41 18.06 1.19
CA PRO A 47 14.59 19.23 0.99
C PRO A 47 13.15 18.96 1.41
N PRO A 48 12.50 19.88 2.14
CA PRO A 48 11.09 19.76 2.46
C PRO A 48 10.28 19.60 1.16
N GLY A 49 9.46 18.55 1.08
CA GLY A 49 8.56 18.37 -0.06
C GLY A 49 9.01 17.36 -1.12
N ALA A 50 10.05 16.57 -0.89
CA ALA A 50 10.35 15.46 -1.79
C ALA A 50 9.16 14.49 -1.90
N PRO A 51 8.64 14.24 -3.12
CA PRO A 51 7.40 13.48 -3.26
C PRO A 51 7.58 12.01 -2.85
N GLY A 52 6.68 11.54 -2.00
CA GLY A 52 6.48 10.11 -1.76
C GLY A 52 7.27 9.47 -0.61
N VAL A 53 8.34 10.08 -0.09
CA VAL A 53 9.13 9.53 1.02
C VAL A 53 9.49 10.63 2.02
N ALA A 54 9.10 10.44 3.29
CA ALA A 54 9.53 11.29 4.39
C ALA A 54 10.63 10.57 5.17
N PHE A 55 11.87 11.05 5.06
CA PHE A 55 13.00 10.44 5.77
C PHE A 55 12.91 10.72 7.27
N PRO A 56 13.13 9.71 8.14
CA PRO A 56 13.24 9.91 9.56
C PRO A 56 14.54 10.64 9.90
N THR A 57 14.55 11.30 11.04
CA THR A 57 15.76 11.86 11.64
C THR A 57 16.62 10.76 12.26
N LEU A 58 17.87 11.09 12.63
CA LEU A 58 18.73 10.17 13.38
C LEU A 58 18.07 9.74 14.70
N ALA A 59 17.46 10.67 15.42
CA ALA A 59 16.75 10.38 16.67
C ALA A 59 15.56 9.42 16.46
N ASP A 60 14.81 9.57 15.36
CA ASP A 60 13.74 8.64 15.01
C ASP A 60 14.28 7.24 14.73
N MET A 61 15.42 7.15 14.04
CA MET A 61 16.08 5.87 13.74
C MET A 61 16.64 5.18 14.99
N GLU A 62 17.12 5.92 15.98
CA GLU A 62 17.63 5.40 17.24
C GLU A 62 16.52 5.05 18.26
N SER A 63 15.28 5.47 18.01
CA SER A 63 14.13 5.13 18.83
C SER A 63 13.69 3.67 18.66
N ALA A 64 12.82 3.17 19.53
CA ALA A 64 12.24 1.82 19.41
C ALA A 64 11.54 1.58 18.06
N SER A 65 10.88 2.60 17.50
CA SER A 65 10.21 2.54 16.20
C SER A 65 11.17 2.61 15.00
N GLY A 66 12.45 2.91 15.21
CA GLY A 66 13.48 3.03 14.17
C GLY A 66 13.64 1.78 13.33
N LEU A 67 13.43 0.60 13.93
CA LEU A 67 13.45 -0.69 13.24
C LEU A 67 12.47 -0.76 12.04
N MET A 68 11.34 -0.07 12.14
CA MET A 68 10.28 -0.08 11.10
C MET A 68 10.14 1.27 10.39
N ALA A 69 10.92 2.27 10.76
CA ALA A 69 10.82 3.64 10.23
C ALA A 69 10.94 3.70 8.71
N GLY A 70 11.77 2.85 8.11
CA GLY A 70 11.96 2.75 6.67
C GLY A 70 10.69 2.37 5.92
N LEU A 71 10.01 1.34 6.37
CA LEU A 71 8.76 0.89 5.75
C LEU A 71 7.65 1.93 5.90
N ALA A 72 7.53 2.55 7.07
CA ALA A 72 6.56 3.59 7.34
C ALA A 72 6.80 4.83 6.47
N ALA A 73 8.06 5.25 6.31
CA ALA A 73 8.44 6.39 5.48
C ALA A 73 8.15 6.16 3.99
N ALA A 74 8.35 4.93 3.49
CA ALA A 74 8.13 4.56 2.09
C ALA A 74 6.70 4.04 1.81
N SER A 75 5.77 4.14 2.76
CA SER A 75 4.43 3.56 2.67
C SER A 75 3.67 3.97 1.40
N ASN A 76 3.82 5.21 0.93
CA ASN A 76 3.19 5.66 -0.31
C ASN A 76 3.76 4.96 -1.55
N MET A 77 5.07 4.66 -1.58
CA MET A 77 5.69 3.89 -2.66
C MET A 77 5.18 2.45 -2.69
N PHE A 78 5.14 1.80 -1.53
CA PHE A 78 4.50 0.48 -1.38
C PHE A 78 3.01 0.53 -1.75
N GLY A 79 2.33 1.64 -1.43
CA GLY A 79 0.95 1.90 -1.80
C GLY A 79 0.73 1.91 -3.31
N ILE A 80 1.57 2.63 -4.05
CA ILE A 80 1.54 2.68 -5.52
C ILE A 80 1.74 1.29 -6.12
N VAL A 81 2.68 0.50 -5.59
CA VAL A 81 2.90 -0.88 -6.05
C VAL A 81 1.67 -1.74 -5.81
N THR A 82 1.07 -1.65 -4.63
CA THR A 82 -0.13 -2.41 -4.27
C THR A 82 -1.34 -1.99 -5.10
N LEU A 83 -1.56 -0.68 -5.28
CA LEU A 83 -2.57 -0.14 -6.18
C LEU A 83 -2.43 -0.70 -7.59
N SER A 84 -1.20 -0.66 -8.13
CA SER A 84 -0.91 -1.13 -9.48
C SER A 84 -1.23 -2.60 -9.65
N LEU A 85 -0.92 -3.39 -8.65
CA LEU A 85 -1.14 -4.83 -8.69
C LEU A 85 -2.61 -5.20 -8.59
N TRP A 86 -3.34 -4.57 -7.67
CA TRP A 86 -4.79 -4.75 -7.58
C TRP A 86 -5.48 -4.31 -8.89
N ALA A 87 -4.99 -3.23 -9.51
CA ALA A 87 -5.47 -2.77 -10.81
C ALA A 87 -5.21 -3.79 -11.92
N VAL A 88 -4.00 -4.36 -12.00
CA VAL A 88 -3.65 -5.39 -12.99
C VAL A 88 -4.51 -6.64 -12.83
N VAL A 89 -4.67 -7.15 -11.60
CA VAL A 89 -5.51 -8.32 -11.33
C VAL A 89 -6.97 -8.05 -11.66
N THR A 90 -7.47 -6.85 -11.35
CA THR A 90 -8.87 -6.50 -11.61
C THR A 90 -9.13 -6.28 -13.09
N ALA A 91 -8.30 -5.49 -13.77
CA ALA A 91 -8.45 -5.21 -15.20
C ALA A 91 -8.18 -6.43 -16.09
N GLY A 92 -7.31 -7.34 -15.63
CA GLY A 92 -7.00 -8.58 -16.37
C GLY A 92 -8.23 -9.46 -16.63
N ASP A 93 -9.22 -9.45 -15.73
CA ASP A 93 -10.47 -10.19 -15.91
C ASP A 93 -11.33 -9.63 -17.06
N TYR A 94 -11.28 -8.31 -17.24
CA TYR A 94 -11.97 -7.66 -18.35
C TYR A 94 -11.24 -7.92 -19.67
N GLY A 95 -9.91 -7.72 -19.69
CA GLY A 95 -9.10 -7.86 -20.90
C GLY A 95 -9.03 -9.30 -21.45
N SER A 96 -9.11 -10.30 -20.58
CA SER A 96 -9.11 -11.73 -20.98
C SER A 96 -10.52 -12.27 -21.31
N GLY A 97 -11.58 -11.48 -21.14
CA GLY A 97 -12.97 -11.92 -21.29
C GLY A 97 -13.42 -12.92 -20.20
N LEU A 98 -12.57 -13.21 -19.22
CA LEU A 98 -12.85 -14.15 -18.14
C LEU A 98 -14.05 -13.73 -17.29
N ILE A 99 -14.30 -12.42 -17.19
CA ILE A 99 -15.45 -11.88 -16.45
C ILE A 99 -16.77 -12.47 -16.90
N ARG A 100 -16.94 -12.75 -18.20
CA ARG A 100 -18.14 -13.37 -18.76
C ARG A 100 -18.35 -14.78 -18.25
N LEU A 101 -17.27 -15.56 -18.17
CA LEU A 101 -17.31 -16.94 -17.66
C LEU A 101 -17.60 -16.95 -16.14
N LEU A 102 -16.99 -16.02 -15.40
CA LEU A 102 -17.20 -15.89 -13.96
C LEU A 102 -18.65 -15.53 -13.62
N VAL A 103 -19.24 -14.58 -14.35
CA VAL A 103 -20.64 -14.18 -14.17
C VAL A 103 -21.61 -15.29 -14.58
N ALA A 104 -21.27 -16.07 -15.61
CA ALA A 104 -22.08 -17.24 -15.99
C ALA A 104 -22.04 -18.34 -14.92
N ALA A 105 -20.90 -18.54 -14.27
CA ALA A 105 -20.73 -19.55 -13.20
C ALA A 105 -21.33 -19.12 -11.85
N GLU A 106 -21.28 -17.82 -11.51
CA GLU A 106 -21.86 -17.27 -10.28
C GLU A 106 -22.66 -16.00 -10.61
N PRO A 107 -24.00 -16.14 -10.75
CA PRO A 107 -24.87 -15.02 -11.11
C PRO A 107 -24.90 -13.88 -10.08
N ARG A 108 -24.51 -14.18 -8.84
CA ARG A 108 -24.45 -13.19 -7.75
C ARG A 108 -23.14 -12.40 -7.85
N ARG A 109 -23.09 -11.42 -8.73
CA ARG A 109 -21.91 -10.62 -9.05
C ARG A 109 -21.16 -10.06 -7.83
N TRP A 110 -21.89 -9.65 -6.78
CA TRP A 110 -21.27 -9.16 -5.54
C TRP A 110 -20.37 -10.19 -4.83
N ARG A 111 -20.69 -11.51 -4.98
CA ARG A 111 -19.84 -12.58 -4.42
C ARG A 111 -18.52 -12.73 -5.14
N LEU A 112 -18.50 -12.48 -6.45
CA LEU A 112 -17.27 -12.48 -7.24
C LEU A 112 -16.37 -11.33 -6.80
N LEU A 113 -16.92 -10.12 -6.66
CA LEU A 113 -16.16 -8.96 -6.19
C LEU A 113 -15.65 -9.18 -4.75
N ALA A 114 -16.50 -9.67 -3.84
CA ALA A 114 -16.10 -9.97 -2.47
C ALA A 114 -15.00 -11.05 -2.43
N GLY A 115 -15.12 -12.11 -3.23
CA GLY A 115 -14.10 -13.15 -3.34
C GLY A 115 -12.76 -12.59 -3.81
N LYS A 116 -12.78 -11.71 -4.82
CA LYS A 116 -11.59 -11.01 -5.31
C LYS A 116 -10.96 -10.12 -4.24
N VAL A 117 -11.75 -9.29 -3.56
CA VAL A 117 -11.24 -8.41 -2.48
C VAL A 117 -10.59 -9.23 -1.38
N VAL A 118 -11.24 -10.31 -0.90
CA VAL A 118 -10.67 -11.18 0.14
C VAL A 118 -9.35 -11.80 -0.31
N ALA A 119 -9.29 -12.31 -1.55
CA ALA A 119 -8.05 -12.90 -2.07
C ALA A 119 -6.92 -11.86 -2.17
N LEU A 120 -7.22 -10.64 -2.62
CA LEU A 120 -6.25 -9.54 -2.71
C LEU A 120 -5.80 -9.06 -1.32
N LEU A 121 -6.69 -9.02 -0.32
CA LEU A 121 -6.33 -8.74 1.08
C LEU A 121 -5.33 -9.76 1.63
N ILE A 122 -5.57 -11.06 1.37
CA ILE A 122 -4.64 -12.13 1.78
C ILE A 122 -3.29 -11.98 1.07
N GLY A 123 -3.29 -11.69 -0.22
CA GLY A 123 -2.06 -11.42 -0.99
C GLY A 123 -1.30 -10.21 -0.46
N THR A 124 -2.00 -9.12 -0.11
CA THR A 124 -1.41 -7.93 0.50
C THR A 124 -0.80 -8.26 1.86
N ALA A 125 -1.48 -9.05 2.71
CA ALA A 125 -0.93 -9.47 3.98
C ALA A 125 0.37 -10.26 3.81
N ALA A 126 0.41 -11.21 2.87
CA ALA A 126 1.61 -11.98 2.57
C ALA A 126 2.76 -11.07 2.08
N ALA A 127 2.49 -10.15 1.16
CA ALA A 127 3.49 -9.22 0.63
C ALA A 127 4.02 -8.26 1.71
N THR A 128 3.13 -7.72 2.56
CA THR A 128 3.51 -6.89 3.71
C THR A 128 4.39 -7.65 4.70
N THR A 129 4.05 -8.92 4.97
CA THR A 129 4.84 -9.77 5.88
C THR A 129 6.25 -10.00 5.33
N VAL A 130 6.37 -10.32 4.05
CA VAL A 130 7.69 -10.50 3.43
C VAL A 130 8.49 -9.19 3.44
N ALA A 131 7.85 -8.06 3.11
CA ALA A 131 8.51 -6.75 3.17
C ALA A 131 9.00 -6.43 4.59
N ALA A 132 8.20 -6.71 5.62
CA ALA A 132 8.58 -6.51 7.02
C ALA A 132 9.75 -7.41 7.45
N ILE A 133 9.74 -8.69 7.07
CA ILE A 133 10.84 -9.63 7.36
C ILE A 133 12.13 -9.15 6.69
N VAL A 134 12.06 -8.82 5.40
CA VAL A 134 13.21 -8.32 4.64
C VAL A 134 13.75 -7.03 5.24
N ASN A 135 12.85 -6.12 5.66
CA ASN A 135 13.21 -4.89 6.34
C ASN A 135 14.01 -5.16 7.63
N VAL A 136 13.45 -5.98 8.53
CA VAL A 136 14.09 -6.30 9.83
C VAL A 136 15.47 -6.97 9.62
N VAL A 137 15.55 -7.92 8.68
CA VAL A 137 16.82 -8.61 8.39
C VAL A 137 17.87 -7.67 7.80
N ALA A 138 17.45 -6.73 6.94
CA ALA A 138 18.37 -5.86 6.22
C ALA A 138 18.79 -4.63 7.03
N ILE A 139 17.90 -4.05 7.83
CA ILE A 139 18.16 -2.77 8.49
C ILE A 139 19.14 -2.91 9.66
N MET A 140 19.12 -4.02 10.39
CA MET A 140 20.01 -4.23 11.55
C MET A 140 21.51 -4.14 11.19
N PRO A 141 22.02 -4.96 10.24
CA PRO A 141 23.44 -4.86 9.87
C PRO A 141 23.78 -3.52 9.20
N ALA A 142 22.84 -2.93 8.47
CA ALA A 142 23.04 -1.65 7.80
C ALA A 142 23.19 -0.51 8.82
N ALA A 143 22.34 -0.46 9.86
CA ALA A 143 22.41 0.55 10.92
C ALA A 143 23.69 0.43 11.75
N GLN A 144 24.07 -0.80 12.12
CA GLN A 144 25.32 -1.06 12.85
C GLN A 144 26.57 -0.62 12.06
N ALA A 145 26.61 -0.94 10.76
CA ALA A 145 27.68 -0.53 9.86
C ALA A 145 27.77 1.01 9.70
N ALA A 146 26.65 1.70 9.86
CA ALA A 146 26.55 3.16 9.79
C ALA A 146 26.74 3.87 11.13
N GLY A 147 26.97 3.13 12.23
CA GLY A 147 27.16 3.70 13.57
C GLY A 147 25.88 4.21 14.23
N ILE A 148 24.71 3.81 13.73
CA ILE A 148 23.40 4.17 14.31
C ILE A 148 23.14 3.24 15.51
N SER A 149 22.77 3.82 16.66
CA SER A 149 22.48 3.05 17.86
C SER A 149 21.21 2.21 17.70
N THR A 150 21.32 0.90 17.88
CA THR A 150 20.20 -0.05 17.81
C THR A 150 19.73 -0.52 19.20
N ALA A 151 20.21 0.14 20.27
CA ALA A 151 19.97 -0.30 21.64
C ALA A 151 18.47 -0.32 22.03
N ALA A 152 17.69 0.62 21.49
CA ALA A 152 16.26 0.73 21.76
C ALA A 152 15.41 -0.24 20.94
N TRP A 153 15.94 -0.87 19.87
CA TRP A 153 15.14 -1.69 18.95
C TRP A 153 14.65 -3.02 19.53
N GLY A 154 15.21 -3.45 20.64
CA GLY A 154 14.74 -4.63 21.38
C GLY A 154 13.59 -4.36 22.34
N THR A 155 13.29 -3.08 22.63
CA THR A 155 12.24 -2.70 23.56
C THR A 155 10.87 -2.86 22.86
N ASP A 156 9.96 -3.60 23.48
CA ASP A 156 8.59 -3.82 23.01
C ASP A 156 8.50 -4.28 21.53
N LEU A 157 9.47 -5.11 21.11
CA LEU A 157 9.66 -5.54 19.72
C LEU A 157 8.38 -6.06 19.07
N VAL A 158 7.59 -6.88 19.77
CA VAL A 158 6.35 -7.47 19.23
C VAL A 158 5.30 -6.38 19.00
N GLU A 159 5.18 -5.43 19.91
CA GLU A 159 4.22 -4.33 19.80
C GLU A 159 4.64 -3.37 18.67
N VAL A 160 5.91 -2.99 18.62
CA VAL A 160 6.45 -2.09 17.60
C VAL A 160 6.34 -2.70 16.20
N VAL A 161 6.81 -3.92 16.02
CA VAL A 161 6.78 -4.60 14.71
C VAL A 161 5.35 -4.96 14.31
N GLY A 162 4.56 -5.48 15.25
CA GLY A 162 3.17 -5.84 15.00
C GLY A 162 2.29 -4.62 14.69
N GLY A 163 2.44 -3.55 15.43
CA GLY A 163 1.75 -2.28 15.20
C GLY A 163 2.12 -1.66 13.85
N ALA A 164 3.40 -1.54 13.56
CA ALA A 164 3.87 -1.02 12.28
C ALA A 164 3.45 -1.89 11.09
N TRP A 165 3.49 -3.22 11.23
CA TRP A 165 2.98 -4.15 10.22
C TRP A 165 1.50 -3.93 9.97
N LEU A 166 0.68 -3.85 11.04
CA LEU A 166 -0.76 -3.65 10.92
C LEU A 166 -1.09 -2.32 10.25
N ASN A 167 -0.43 -1.24 10.67
CA ASN A 167 -0.60 0.09 10.11
C ASN A 167 -0.26 0.12 8.62
N LEU A 168 0.88 -0.44 8.24
CA LEU A 168 1.27 -0.55 6.84
C LEU A 168 0.28 -1.39 6.05
N TYR A 169 -0.12 -2.56 6.57
CA TYR A 169 -1.11 -3.43 5.92
C TYR A 169 -2.44 -2.69 5.66
N LEU A 170 -2.97 -1.96 6.64
CA LEU A 170 -4.21 -1.19 6.49
C LEU A 170 -4.07 -0.10 5.43
N ALA A 171 -2.96 0.63 5.43
CA ALA A 171 -2.66 1.64 4.41
C ALA A 171 -2.59 1.01 3.00
N LEU A 172 -1.90 -0.13 2.85
CA LEU A 172 -1.79 -0.83 1.57
C LEU A 172 -3.12 -1.41 1.09
N CYS A 173 -3.98 -1.89 2.00
CA CYS A 173 -5.33 -2.31 1.64
C CYS A 173 -6.17 -1.15 1.07
N ALA A 174 -6.07 0.04 1.65
CA ALA A 174 -6.76 1.22 1.15
C ALA A 174 -6.24 1.63 -0.24
N TRP A 175 -4.92 1.62 -0.46
CA TRP A 175 -4.31 1.81 -1.78
C TRP A 175 -4.78 0.76 -2.79
N GLY A 176 -4.87 -0.51 -2.38
CA GLY A 176 -5.36 -1.59 -3.22
C GLY A 176 -6.81 -1.38 -3.65
N VAL A 177 -7.68 -1.01 -2.71
CA VAL A 177 -9.10 -0.69 -3.02
C VAL A 177 -9.20 0.45 -4.03
N LEU A 178 -8.37 1.49 -3.93
CA LEU A 178 -8.33 2.56 -4.91
C LEU A 178 -7.98 2.01 -6.31
N GLY A 179 -6.96 1.15 -6.41
CA GLY A 179 -6.58 0.48 -7.65
C GLY A 179 -7.71 -0.35 -8.24
N LEU A 180 -8.41 -1.12 -7.40
CA LEU A 180 -9.58 -1.91 -7.79
C LEU A 180 -10.71 -1.02 -8.32
N VAL A 181 -11.02 0.10 -7.65
CA VAL A 181 -12.06 1.04 -8.08
C VAL A 181 -11.75 1.60 -9.46
N ILE A 182 -10.56 2.18 -9.62
CA ILE A 182 -10.17 2.81 -10.89
C ILE A 182 -10.13 1.77 -12.02
N ALA A 183 -9.60 0.56 -11.75
CA ALA A 183 -9.57 -0.52 -12.74
C ALA A 183 -10.97 -1.01 -13.13
N THR A 184 -11.91 -1.06 -12.18
CA THR A 184 -13.30 -1.42 -12.45
C THR A 184 -14.01 -0.36 -13.30
N LEU A 185 -13.72 0.93 -13.05
CA LEU A 185 -14.28 2.05 -13.81
C LEU A 185 -13.70 2.10 -15.23
N ALA A 186 -12.38 2.02 -15.36
CA ALA A 186 -11.65 2.19 -16.60
C ALA A 186 -11.54 0.90 -17.44
N ARG A 187 -11.75 -0.27 -16.85
CA ARG A 187 -11.50 -1.60 -17.45
C ARG A 187 -10.08 -1.75 -18.02
N SER A 188 -9.14 -0.97 -17.52
CA SER A 188 -7.76 -0.88 -17.99
C SER A 188 -6.79 -0.72 -16.83
N ALA A 189 -5.82 -1.62 -16.74
CA ALA A 189 -4.74 -1.53 -15.75
C ALA A 189 -3.87 -0.29 -15.99
N ALA A 190 -3.55 -0.01 -17.25
CA ALA A 190 -2.70 1.12 -17.62
C ALA A 190 -3.31 2.46 -17.17
N VAL A 191 -4.62 2.64 -17.41
CA VAL A 191 -5.34 3.85 -16.96
C VAL A 191 -5.37 3.93 -15.44
N ALA A 192 -5.66 2.81 -14.75
CA ALA A 192 -5.71 2.80 -13.30
C ALA A 192 -4.36 3.16 -12.66
N ILE A 193 -3.28 2.60 -13.19
CA ILE A 193 -1.92 2.91 -12.72
C ILE A 193 -1.57 4.37 -13.02
N ALA A 194 -1.81 4.85 -14.24
CA ALA A 194 -1.50 6.21 -14.63
C ALA A 194 -2.26 7.24 -13.78
N VAL A 195 -3.54 7.02 -13.51
CA VAL A 195 -4.35 7.88 -12.64
C VAL A 195 -3.85 7.84 -11.20
N GLY A 196 -3.58 6.64 -10.65
CA GLY A 196 -3.11 6.50 -9.27
C GLY A 196 -1.74 7.14 -9.06
N VAL A 197 -0.78 6.87 -9.94
CA VAL A 197 0.56 7.45 -9.89
C VAL A 197 0.52 8.96 -10.13
N GLY A 198 -0.22 9.40 -11.13
CA GLY A 198 -0.38 10.82 -11.46
C GLY A 198 -1.02 11.60 -10.30
N TYR A 199 -2.02 11.02 -9.63
CA TYR A 199 -2.61 11.63 -8.46
C TYR A 199 -1.57 11.85 -7.34
N VAL A 200 -0.83 10.80 -6.97
CA VAL A 200 0.14 10.89 -5.86
C VAL A 200 1.31 11.81 -6.19
N LEU A 201 1.93 11.63 -7.36
CA LEU A 201 3.16 12.34 -7.70
C LEU A 201 2.90 13.78 -8.18
N VAL A 202 1.77 14.04 -8.81
CA VAL A 202 1.49 15.36 -9.40
C VAL A 202 0.47 16.10 -8.54
N VAL A 203 -0.75 15.57 -8.40
CA VAL A 203 -1.85 16.31 -7.76
C VAL A 203 -1.55 16.58 -6.29
N GLU A 204 -1.19 15.55 -5.51
CA GLU A 204 -0.87 15.75 -4.09
C GLU A 204 0.36 16.64 -3.88
N SER A 205 1.39 16.48 -4.70
CA SER A 205 2.59 17.31 -4.60
C SER A 205 2.29 18.76 -4.88
N MET A 206 1.46 19.04 -5.89
CA MET A 206 1.03 20.41 -6.19
C MET A 206 0.18 21.02 -5.07
N VAL A 207 -0.78 20.26 -4.54
CA VAL A 207 -1.62 20.74 -3.43
C VAL A 207 -0.77 21.02 -2.20
N LYS A 208 0.20 20.18 -1.87
CA LYS A 208 1.12 20.40 -0.74
C LYS A 208 2.03 21.62 -0.90
N MET A 209 2.27 22.08 -2.13
CA MET A 209 3.00 23.33 -2.37
C MET A 209 2.15 24.59 -2.12
N LEU A 210 0.84 24.46 -2.11
CA LEU A 210 -0.09 25.57 -1.83
C LEU A 210 -0.26 25.71 -0.31
N LYS A 211 0.38 26.74 0.29
CA LYS A 211 0.42 26.93 1.75
C LYS A 211 -0.94 27.09 2.42
N ASP A 212 -1.94 27.60 1.67
CA ASP A 212 -3.27 27.93 2.20
C ASP A 212 -4.31 26.83 1.98
N VAL A 213 -3.92 25.69 1.40
CA VAL A 213 -4.84 24.58 1.13
C VAL A 213 -4.59 23.46 2.12
N PRO A 214 -5.61 23.09 2.93
CA PRO A 214 -5.50 21.94 3.83
C PRO A 214 -5.17 20.68 3.03
N SER A 215 -4.07 20.02 3.38
CA SER A 215 -3.62 18.80 2.69
C SER A 215 -3.86 17.51 3.49
N ASP A 216 -4.46 17.63 4.67
CA ASP A 216 -4.59 16.55 5.65
C ASP A 216 -5.53 15.43 5.19
N TRP A 217 -6.49 15.78 4.34
CA TRP A 217 -7.48 14.87 3.75
C TRP A 217 -7.00 14.17 2.46
N LEU A 218 -5.85 14.56 1.91
CA LEU A 218 -5.33 13.93 0.70
C LEU A 218 -5.01 12.46 0.97
N LEU A 219 -5.29 11.60 -0.02
CA LEU A 219 -5.16 10.14 0.11
C LEU A 219 -3.76 9.71 0.57
N GLY A 220 -2.71 10.18 -0.09
CA GLY A 220 -1.35 9.80 0.28
C GLY A 220 -0.92 10.36 1.63
N THR A 221 -1.38 11.57 2.00
CA THR A 221 -1.14 12.14 3.34
C THR A 221 -1.83 11.31 4.41
N THR A 222 -3.12 11.02 4.24
CA THR A 222 -3.92 10.21 5.16
C THR A 222 -3.36 8.79 5.29
N LEU A 223 -3.11 8.10 4.18
CA LEU A 223 -2.61 6.72 4.21
C LEU A 223 -1.16 6.63 4.70
N GLY A 224 -0.36 7.66 4.42
CA GLY A 224 0.96 7.81 5.02
C GLY A 224 0.90 8.00 6.54
N ALA A 225 -0.07 8.78 7.04
CA ALA A 225 -0.30 8.93 8.48
C ALA A 225 -0.79 7.62 9.12
N VAL A 226 -1.67 6.85 8.46
CA VAL A 226 -2.04 5.51 8.92
C VAL A 226 -0.81 4.62 9.06
N ALA A 227 0.04 4.55 8.04
CA ALA A 227 1.23 3.68 8.04
C ALA A 227 2.24 4.04 9.14
N LYS A 228 2.31 5.32 9.53
CA LYS A 228 3.21 5.83 10.58
C LYS A 228 2.62 5.77 12.00
N GLY A 229 1.34 5.42 12.14
CA GLY A 229 0.66 5.50 13.45
C GLY A 229 0.27 6.92 13.85
N GLY A 230 0.15 7.83 12.88
CA GLY A 230 -0.10 9.25 13.04
C GLY A 230 1.07 10.13 12.61
N THR A 231 0.82 11.41 12.45
CA THR A 231 1.81 12.47 12.18
C THR A 231 1.41 13.74 12.91
N ASP A 232 2.31 14.72 12.98
CA ASP A 232 1.99 16.04 13.59
C ASP A 232 0.82 16.74 12.88
N ALA A 233 0.68 16.53 11.57
CA ALA A 233 -0.39 17.12 10.76
C ALA A 233 -1.72 16.34 10.90
N VAL A 234 -1.68 15.01 11.01
CA VAL A 234 -2.88 14.16 11.03
C VAL A 234 -2.79 13.16 12.16
N SER A 235 -3.69 13.26 13.14
CA SER A 235 -3.75 12.29 14.23
C SER A 235 -4.11 10.89 13.71
N TYR A 236 -3.63 9.84 14.39
CA TYR A 236 -3.90 8.45 13.99
C TYR A 236 -5.40 8.14 13.89
N GLY A 237 -6.20 8.61 14.86
CA GLY A 237 -7.66 8.42 14.86
C GLY A 237 -8.33 9.06 13.64
N THR A 238 -7.93 10.29 13.27
CA THR A 238 -8.41 10.97 12.08
C THR A 238 -8.02 10.23 10.81
N ALA A 239 -6.75 9.80 10.72
CA ALA A 239 -6.23 9.08 9.57
C ALA A 239 -6.97 7.75 9.32
N ILE A 240 -7.19 6.94 10.37
CA ILE A 240 -7.96 5.69 10.28
C ILE A 240 -9.40 5.94 9.86
N THR A 241 -10.05 6.95 10.43
CA THR A 241 -11.45 7.27 10.10
C THR A 241 -11.60 7.68 8.63
N LEU A 242 -10.72 8.54 8.14
CA LEU A 242 -10.69 8.95 6.73
C LEU A 242 -10.37 7.78 5.81
N ALA A 243 -9.36 6.97 6.13
CA ALA A 243 -8.99 5.79 5.35
C ALA A 243 -10.13 4.79 5.26
N PHE A 244 -10.83 4.53 6.37
CA PHE A 244 -12.02 3.69 6.39
C PHE A 244 -13.13 4.25 5.50
N GLY A 245 -13.38 5.57 5.57
CA GLY A 245 -14.33 6.26 4.70
C GLY A 245 -14.00 6.09 3.22
N TYR A 246 -12.73 6.24 2.82
CA TYR A 246 -12.28 6.03 1.45
C TYR A 246 -12.45 4.58 0.98
N VAL A 247 -12.13 3.62 1.85
CA VAL A 247 -12.30 2.19 1.54
C VAL A 247 -13.77 1.84 1.35
N VAL A 248 -14.64 2.26 2.27
CA VAL A 248 -16.09 1.99 2.18
C VAL A 248 -16.68 2.64 0.92
N LEU A 249 -16.40 3.91 0.69
CA LEU A 249 -16.87 4.62 -0.50
C LEU A 249 -16.37 3.94 -1.77
N GLY A 250 -15.09 3.58 -1.82
CA GLY A 250 -14.49 2.88 -2.95
C GLY A 250 -15.15 1.55 -3.23
N LEU A 251 -15.37 0.72 -2.22
CA LEU A 251 -16.03 -0.58 -2.37
C LEU A 251 -17.50 -0.44 -2.81
N VAL A 252 -18.22 0.57 -2.31
CA VAL A 252 -19.59 0.88 -2.75
C VAL A 252 -19.60 1.28 -4.22
N ILE A 253 -18.71 2.17 -4.65
CA ILE A 253 -18.60 2.58 -6.06
C ILE A 253 -18.27 1.38 -6.94
N ALA A 254 -17.21 0.62 -6.61
CA ALA A 254 -16.81 -0.56 -7.37
C ALA A 254 -17.94 -1.59 -7.45
N GLY A 255 -18.61 -1.86 -6.34
CA GLY A 255 -19.76 -2.78 -6.27
C GLY A 255 -20.94 -2.32 -7.12
N ALA A 256 -21.32 -1.05 -7.02
CA ALA A 256 -22.41 -0.48 -7.80
C ALA A 256 -22.13 -0.55 -9.31
N VAL A 257 -20.92 -0.20 -9.72
CA VAL A 257 -20.49 -0.27 -11.12
C VAL A 257 -20.45 -1.71 -11.62
N PHE A 258 -19.86 -2.61 -10.84
CA PHE A 258 -19.72 -4.03 -11.20
C PHE A 258 -21.07 -4.74 -11.37
N VAL A 259 -22.05 -4.40 -10.51
CA VAL A 259 -23.40 -5.00 -10.58
C VAL A 259 -24.22 -4.42 -11.71
N ARG A 260 -24.14 -3.11 -11.95
CA ARG A 260 -25.01 -2.41 -12.91
C ARG A 260 -24.53 -2.45 -14.35
N ARG A 261 -23.23 -2.56 -14.58
CA ARG A 261 -22.68 -2.57 -15.95
C ARG A 261 -22.88 -3.93 -16.63
N ASP A 262 -23.33 -3.89 -17.87
CA ASP A 262 -23.37 -5.06 -18.72
C ASP A 262 -21.96 -5.59 -19.02
N VAL A 263 -21.84 -6.91 -19.06
CA VAL A 263 -20.58 -7.63 -19.30
C VAL A 263 -20.40 -7.95 -20.79
N THR A 264 -21.39 -7.54 -21.60
CA THR A 264 -21.48 -7.86 -23.04
C THR A 264 -20.81 -6.83 -23.95
N ASP A 265 -20.47 -5.65 -23.44
CA ASP A 265 -19.78 -4.59 -24.22
C ASP A 265 -18.27 -4.64 -24.04
#